data_455fc3ee1c8a0f54885125ea29575816
#
_entry.id   455fc3ee1c8a0f54885125ea29575816
#
_cell.length_a   1.000
_cell.length_b   1.000
_cell.length_c   1.000
_cell.angle_alpha   90.00
_cell.angle_beta   90.00
_cell.angle_gamma   90.00
#
_symmetry.space_group_name_H-M   'P 1'
#
loop_
_entity.id
_entity.type
_entity.pdbx_description
1 polymer ?
#
loop_
_entity_poly.entity_id
_entity_poly.type
_entity_poly.pdbx_seq_one_letter_code
_entity_poly.pdbx_strand_id
1 'polypeptide(L)'
;VNWLSMLGGGVGIHVDIRSADDKSVGVMPHLKIYDAACLAYRQGRTRRGSYAAFLDVDHPDIIQFLEMRKPTGDQNLRTLNLHHGVNISDKFMRLIEKSMVNADADDSWELRDPHSHRVVEVVSARDIWQRILELRMQTGEPYIVFIDAANRALPSWLSDKGLKIHGSNLCTEIFLPTSEKRTAVCCLSSLNLEYFDHWNTNEQFIPDVMEFLDNVLQYFIDNAPNSVERARYSALRERSIGIGALGFHAYLQSKRIPIESVLAKSINYRMFSHIKEECARGDEILCEKRGPCPDAKDAGIP
;
A
#
# COMPACT_ATOMS: atom_id res chain seq x y z
N VAL A 1 -8.15 7.48 -11.73
CA VAL A 1 -7.90 6.03 -11.70
C VAL A 1 -7.69 5.49 -13.10
N ASN A 2 -8.70 5.50 -13.96
CA ASN A 2 -8.66 4.90 -15.30
C ASN A 2 -7.50 5.45 -16.16
N TRP A 3 -7.27 6.76 -16.10
CA TRP A 3 -6.18 7.39 -16.85
C TRP A 3 -4.80 6.93 -16.37
N LEU A 4 -4.59 6.79 -15.05
CA LEU A 4 -3.35 6.26 -14.50
C LEU A 4 -3.11 4.82 -14.95
N SER A 5 -4.17 4.00 -14.99
CA SER A 5 -4.10 2.63 -15.50
C SER A 5 -3.75 2.59 -16.99
N MET A 6 -4.32 3.48 -17.81
CA MET A 6 -3.99 3.58 -19.25
C MET A 6 -2.53 3.98 -19.48
N LEU A 7 -1.93 4.75 -18.56
CA LEU A 7 -0.52 5.10 -18.57
C LEU A 7 0.40 4.00 -18.00
N GLY A 8 -0.19 2.89 -17.50
CA GLY A 8 0.54 1.73 -17.08
C GLY A 8 0.70 1.54 -15.58
N GLY A 9 0.13 2.40 -14.79
CA GLY A 9 0.18 2.30 -13.35
C GLY A 9 -0.80 1.27 -12.77
N GLY A 10 -0.36 0.51 -11.76
CA GLY A 10 -1.27 -0.09 -10.80
C GLY A 10 -1.78 0.99 -9.84
N VAL A 11 -3.04 0.93 -9.42
CA VAL A 11 -3.65 2.01 -8.63
C VAL A 11 -4.24 1.48 -7.34
N GLY A 12 -3.82 2.05 -6.20
CA GLY A 12 -4.50 1.94 -4.91
C GLY A 12 -5.49 3.09 -4.73
N ILE A 13 -6.67 2.80 -4.23
CA ILE A 13 -7.78 3.75 -4.05
C ILE A 13 -8.24 3.68 -2.60
N HIS A 14 -8.09 4.74 -1.82
CA HIS A 14 -8.82 4.86 -0.56
C HIS A 14 -10.29 5.21 -0.86
N VAL A 15 -11.20 4.48 -0.24
CA VAL A 15 -12.64 4.61 -0.47
C VAL A 15 -13.23 5.47 0.64
N ASP A 16 -13.57 6.71 0.30
CA ASP A 16 -14.23 7.67 1.17
C ASP A 16 -15.63 7.99 0.62
N ILE A 17 -16.45 6.94 0.48
CA ILE A 17 -17.82 7.01 -0.03
C ILE A 17 -18.77 6.83 1.15
N ARG A 18 -19.84 7.64 1.22
CA ARG A 18 -20.88 7.48 2.23
C ARG A 18 -21.45 6.07 2.22
N SER A 19 -21.81 5.59 3.40
CA SER A 19 -22.54 4.34 3.54
C SER A 19 -23.90 4.35 2.83
N ALA A 20 -24.43 3.17 2.56
CA ALA A 20 -25.77 3.02 2.00
C ALA A 20 -26.84 3.55 2.97
N ASP A 21 -27.72 4.42 2.48
CA ASP A 21 -28.88 4.96 3.18
C ASP A 21 -29.97 5.37 2.15
N ASP A 22 -31.03 6.05 2.59
CA ASP A 22 -32.13 6.52 1.72
C ASP A 22 -31.64 7.45 0.57
N LYS A 23 -30.45 8.02 0.68
CA LYS A 23 -29.90 9.01 -0.26
C LYS A 23 -28.59 8.58 -0.90
N SER A 24 -28.01 7.48 -0.45
CA SER A 24 -26.73 6.96 -0.93
C SER A 24 -26.83 5.47 -1.24
N VAL A 25 -26.28 5.06 -2.37
CA VAL A 25 -26.23 3.65 -2.78
C VAL A 25 -25.10 2.87 -2.07
N GLY A 26 -24.26 3.57 -1.29
CA GLY A 26 -23.13 2.96 -0.59
C GLY A 26 -21.91 2.68 -1.50
N VAL A 27 -20.97 1.93 -0.94
CA VAL A 27 -19.65 1.68 -1.54
C VAL A 27 -19.72 0.75 -2.75
N MET A 28 -20.48 -0.35 -2.68
CA MET A 28 -20.40 -1.43 -3.64
C MET A 28 -20.75 -1.06 -5.09
N PRO A 29 -21.83 -0.29 -5.37
CA PRO A 29 -22.14 0.12 -6.74
C PRO A 29 -21.04 0.96 -7.40
N HIS A 30 -20.33 1.78 -6.61
CA HIS A 30 -19.20 2.56 -7.12
C HIS A 30 -17.98 1.68 -7.40
N LEU A 31 -17.70 0.69 -6.55
CA LEU A 31 -16.61 -0.27 -6.77
C LEU A 31 -16.86 -1.15 -8.00
N LYS A 32 -18.12 -1.43 -8.33
CA LYS A 32 -18.51 -2.13 -9.55
C LYS A 32 -18.03 -1.42 -10.82
N ILE A 33 -18.00 -0.09 -10.82
CA ILE A 33 -17.47 0.71 -11.95
C ILE A 33 -15.97 0.46 -12.10
N TYR A 34 -15.22 0.44 -10.99
CA TYR A 34 -13.78 0.16 -11.04
C TYR A 34 -13.46 -1.29 -11.38
N ASP A 35 -14.28 -2.24 -10.95
CA ASP A 35 -14.20 -3.65 -11.35
C ASP A 35 -14.30 -3.82 -12.88
N ALA A 36 -15.29 -3.17 -13.48
CA ALA A 36 -15.46 -3.15 -14.93
C ALA A 36 -14.29 -2.40 -15.63
N ALA A 37 -13.82 -1.32 -15.03
CA ALA A 37 -12.72 -0.53 -15.57
C ALA A 37 -11.39 -1.31 -15.62
N CYS A 38 -11.14 -2.24 -14.68
CA CYS A 38 -9.99 -3.16 -14.74
C CYS A 38 -9.92 -3.95 -16.04
N LEU A 39 -11.08 -4.28 -16.60
CA LEU A 39 -11.17 -5.03 -17.87
C LEU A 39 -11.14 -4.12 -19.09
N ALA A 40 -11.73 -2.91 -18.98
CA ALA A 40 -11.87 -1.97 -20.08
C ALA A 40 -10.55 -1.27 -20.43
N TYR A 41 -9.76 -0.91 -19.41
CA TYR A 41 -8.53 -0.15 -19.58
C TYR A 41 -7.31 -1.05 -19.48
N ARG A 42 -6.83 -1.53 -20.63
CA ARG A 42 -5.65 -2.39 -20.74
C ARG A 42 -4.43 -1.59 -21.13
N GLN A 43 -3.30 -2.04 -20.61
CA GLN A 43 -1.99 -1.69 -21.13
C GLN A 43 -1.49 -2.77 -22.09
N GLY A 44 -1.57 -2.50 -23.39
CA GLY A 44 -1.13 -3.46 -24.40
C GLY A 44 -1.96 -4.76 -24.42
N ARG A 45 -1.37 -5.83 -24.97
CA ARG A 45 -2.05 -7.14 -25.08
C ARG A 45 -1.92 -8.01 -23.84
N THR A 46 -0.88 -7.81 -23.04
CA THR A 46 -0.44 -8.74 -22.00
C THR A 46 -0.77 -8.29 -20.58
N ARG A 47 -0.99 -6.98 -20.34
CA ARG A 47 -1.23 -6.43 -19.01
C ARG A 47 -2.60 -5.77 -18.91
N ARG A 48 -3.44 -6.28 -17.99
CA ARG A 48 -4.75 -5.67 -17.69
C ARG A 48 -4.56 -4.50 -16.74
N GLY A 49 -5.55 -3.59 -16.67
CA GLY A 49 -5.67 -2.64 -15.58
C GLY A 49 -5.81 -3.38 -14.26
N SER A 50 -5.15 -2.89 -13.21
CA SER A 50 -5.19 -3.51 -11.89
C SER A 50 -5.36 -2.42 -10.84
N TYR A 51 -6.40 -2.57 -10.01
CA TYR A 51 -6.74 -1.63 -8.94
C TYR A 51 -6.94 -2.39 -7.64
N ALA A 52 -6.65 -1.72 -6.51
CA ALA A 52 -7.01 -2.17 -5.18
C ALA A 52 -7.78 -1.06 -4.46
N ALA A 53 -8.92 -1.39 -3.88
CA ALA A 53 -9.71 -0.49 -3.05
C ALA A 53 -9.41 -0.74 -1.57
N PHE A 54 -9.20 0.31 -0.80
CA PHE A 54 -8.94 0.25 0.64
C PHE A 54 -10.08 0.93 1.38
N LEU A 55 -10.67 0.24 2.37
CA LEU A 55 -11.76 0.74 3.20
C LEU A 55 -11.38 0.66 4.68
N ASP A 56 -11.79 1.64 5.45
CA ASP A 56 -11.54 1.64 6.89
C ASP A 56 -12.46 0.63 7.61
N VAL A 57 -11.93 -0.04 8.62
CA VAL A 57 -12.61 -1.14 9.34
C VAL A 57 -13.85 -0.68 10.11
N ASP A 58 -14.00 0.63 10.33
CA ASP A 58 -15.17 1.22 10.97
C ASP A 58 -16.25 1.73 9.99
N HIS A 59 -16.08 1.48 8.69
CA HIS A 59 -17.07 1.88 7.69
C HIS A 59 -18.33 1.01 7.79
N PRO A 60 -19.56 1.58 7.70
CA PRO A 60 -20.80 0.79 7.81
C PRO A 60 -20.97 -0.29 6.75
N ASP A 61 -20.46 -0.10 5.53
CA ASP A 61 -20.56 -1.09 4.46
C ASP A 61 -19.44 -2.15 4.53
N ILE A 62 -18.68 -2.24 5.64
CA ILE A 62 -17.48 -3.11 5.75
C ILE A 62 -17.78 -4.58 5.45
N ILE A 63 -18.89 -5.12 5.89
CA ILE A 63 -19.22 -6.54 5.68
C ILE A 63 -19.43 -6.84 4.20
N GLN A 64 -20.16 -5.98 3.49
CA GLN A 64 -20.36 -6.15 2.04
C GLN A 64 -19.03 -6.02 1.28
N PHE A 65 -18.20 -5.05 1.68
CA PHE A 65 -16.87 -4.84 1.12
C PHE A 65 -15.97 -6.04 1.32
N LEU A 66 -15.93 -6.64 2.51
CA LEU A 66 -15.15 -7.84 2.78
C LEU A 66 -15.54 -9.01 1.86
N GLU A 67 -16.83 -9.14 1.56
CA GLU A 67 -17.37 -10.24 0.76
C GLU A 67 -17.29 -10.03 -0.77
N MET A 68 -16.82 -8.87 -1.21
CA MET A 68 -16.89 -8.49 -2.63
C MET A 68 -16.19 -9.45 -3.59
N ARG A 69 -15.18 -10.20 -3.12
CA ARG A 69 -14.43 -11.17 -3.92
C ARG A 69 -14.96 -12.61 -3.83
N LYS A 70 -16.01 -12.87 -3.07
CA LYS A 70 -16.66 -14.18 -3.07
C LYS A 70 -17.24 -14.48 -4.45
N PRO A 71 -17.03 -15.67 -5.04
CA PRO A 71 -17.56 -15.99 -6.36
C PRO A 71 -19.06 -16.33 -6.34
N THR A 72 -19.67 -16.39 -5.16
CA THR A 72 -21.08 -16.77 -4.93
C THR A 72 -21.89 -15.62 -4.37
N GLY A 73 -23.21 -15.71 -4.41
CA GLY A 73 -24.15 -14.71 -3.90
C GLY A 73 -24.62 -13.72 -4.96
N ASP A 74 -25.09 -12.55 -4.54
CA ASP A 74 -25.59 -11.50 -5.43
C ASP A 74 -24.43 -10.90 -6.25
N GLN A 75 -24.45 -11.11 -7.56
CA GLN A 75 -23.41 -10.64 -8.48
C GLN A 75 -23.33 -9.10 -8.56
N ASN A 76 -24.36 -8.38 -8.15
CA ASN A 76 -24.32 -6.92 -8.08
C ASN A 76 -23.41 -6.43 -6.94
N LEU A 77 -23.20 -7.28 -5.94
CA LEU A 77 -22.32 -7.02 -4.79
C LEU A 77 -20.93 -7.68 -4.94
N ARG A 78 -20.57 -8.18 -6.13
CA ARG A 78 -19.30 -8.86 -6.38
C ARG A 78 -18.43 -8.10 -7.36
N THR A 79 -17.14 -8.03 -7.06
CA THR A 79 -16.11 -7.34 -7.85
C THR A 79 -14.90 -8.25 -7.96
N LEU A 80 -14.93 -9.18 -8.94
CA LEU A 80 -13.93 -10.25 -9.03
C LEU A 80 -12.60 -9.83 -9.69
N ASN A 81 -12.57 -8.65 -10.31
CA ASN A 81 -11.38 -8.09 -10.97
C ASN A 81 -10.70 -6.99 -10.14
N LEU A 82 -11.39 -6.47 -9.12
CA LEU A 82 -10.90 -5.43 -8.23
C LEU A 82 -10.34 -6.07 -6.96
N HIS A 83 -9.10 -5.80 -6.64
CA HIS A 83 -8.48 -6.18 -5.37
C HIS A 83 -8.97 -5.28 -4.24
N HIS A 84 -8.88 -5.74 -3.00
CA HIS A 84 -9.28 -4.94 -1.85
C HIS A 84 -8.42 -5.15 -0.61
N GLY A 85 -8.35 -4.12 0.22
CA GLY A 85 -7.67 -4.13 1.50
C GLY A 85 -8.51 -3.43 2.58
N VAL A 86 -8.25 -3.78 3.81
CA VAL A 86 -8.89 -3.15 4.98
C VAL A 86 -7.84 -2.40 5.78
N ASN A 87 -8.11 -1.13 6.02
CA ASN A 87 -7.34 -0.31 6.95
C ASN A 87 -7.77 -0.64 8.38
N ILE A 88 -6.87 -1.21 9.14
CA ILE A 88 -7.08 -1.61 10.53
C ILE A 88 -6.44 -0.56 11.45
N SER A 89 -7.24 0.01 12.36
CA SER A 89 -6.74 0.94 13.37
C SER A 89 -6.17 0.22 14.59
N ASP A 90 -5.24 0.87 15.30
CA ASP A 90 -4.75 0.39 16.58
C ASP A 90 -5.88 0.21 17.61
N LYS A 91 -6.89 1.08 17.56
CA LYS A 91 -8.06 0.99 18.44
C LYS A 91 -8.82 -0.33 18.23
N PHE A 92 -9.03 -0.72 16.96
CA PHE A 92 -9.65 -1.99 16.62
C PHE A 92 -8.81 -3.18 17.12
N MET A 93 -7.51 -3.20 16.84
CA MET A 93 -6.64 -4.29 17.27
C MET A 93 -6.57 -4.45 18.80
N ARG A 94 -6.59 -3.35 19.56
CA ARG A 94 -6.63 -3.42 21.03
C ARG A 94 -7.91 -4.08 21.55
N LEU A 95 -9.05 -3.92 20.87
CA LEU A 95 -10.28 -4.66 21.22
C LEU A 95 -10.10 -6.15 20.97
N ILE A 96 -9.52 -6.51 19.82
CA ILE A 96 -9.22 -7.90 19.48
C ILE A 96 -8.29 -8.52 20.53
N GLU A 97 -7.16 -7.88 20.86
CA GLU A 97 -6.21 -8.36 21.87
C GLU A 97 -6.89 -8.58 23.23
N LYS A 98 -7.70 -7.64 23.70
CA LYS A 98 -8.46 -7.78 24.95
C LYS A 98 -9.41 -8.97 24.90
N SER A 99 -10.13 -9.14 23.81
CA SER A 99 -11.10 -10.22 23.64
C SER A 99 -10.46 -11.61 23.49
N MET A 100 -9.21 -11.68 23.04
CA MET A 100 -8.43 -12.93 23.01
C MET A 100 -7.97 -13.36 24.41
N VAL A 101 -7.70 -12.40 25.30
CA VAL A 101 -7.30 -12.68 26.69
C VAL A 101 -8.51 -12.97 27.58
N ASN A 102 -9.61 -12.28 27.37
CA ASN A 102 -10.86 -12.45 28.13
C ASN A 102 -12.04 -12.51 27.15
N ALA A 103 -12.67 -13.69 27.07
CA ALA A 103 -13.80 -13.92 26.17
C ALA A 103 -15.03 -13.04 26.50
N ASP A 104 -15.19 -12.61 27.75
CA ASP A 104 -16.29 -11.76 28.22
C ASP A 104 -15.97 -10.27 28.11
N ALA A 105 -14.80 -9.89 27.58
CA ALA A 105 -14.45 -8.50 27.40
C ALA A 105 -15.39 -7.86 26.37
N ASP A 106 -15.78 -6.60 26.64
CA ASP A 106 -16.52 -5.79 25.68
C ASP A 106 -15.67 -5.58 24.42
N ASP A 107 -16.19 -6.05 23.29
CA ASP A 107 -15.59 -5.93 21.96
C ASP A 107 -16.47 -5.09 21.01
N SER A 108 -17.37 -4.27 21.57
CA SER A 108 -18.25 -3.38 20.81
C SER A 108 -17.44 -2.45 19.91
N TRP A 109 -17.75 -2.50 18.62
CA TRP A 109 -17.13 -1.69 17.59
C TRP A 109 -18.18 -0.84 16.87
N GLU A 110 -17.96 0.47 16.86
CA GLU A 110 -18.88 1.41 16.23
C GLU A 110 -18.53 1.57 14.75
N LEU A 111 -19.49 1.28 13.89
CA LEU A 111 -19.42 1.60 12.46
C LEU A 111 -19.90 3.02 12.25
N ARG A 112 -19.08 3.84 11.60
CA ARG A 112 -19.29 5.28 11.43
C ARG A 112 -19.33 5.69 9.96
N ASP A 113 -20.30 6.52 9.61
CA ASP A 113 -20.30 7.16 8.30
C ASP A 113 -19.07 8.08 8.16
N PRO A 114 -18.29 7.96 7.08
CA PRO A 114 -17.00 8.64 6.95
C PRO A 114 -17.14 10.17 6.88
N HIS A 115 -18.26 10.69 6.41
CA HIS A 115 -18.46 12.13 6.26
C HIS A 115 -19.11 12.79 7.49
N SER A 116 -20.17 12.19 8.01
CA SER A 116 -20.89 12.73 9.17
C SER A 116 -20.33 12.29 10.52
N HIS A 117 -19.47 11.28 10.55
CA HIS A 117 -18.93 10.60 11.74
C HIS A 117 -20.03 10.04 12.69
N ARG A 118 -21.28 10.00 12.23
CA ARG A 118 -22.38 9.42 12.97
C ARG A 118 -22.21 7.91 13.09
N VAL A 119 -22.42 7.38 14.28
CA VAL A 119 -22.53 5.94 14.48
C VAL A 119 -23.79 5.43 13.78
N VAL A 120 -23.62 4.50 12.86
CA VAL A 120 -24.70 3.86 12.10
C VAL A 120 -25.12 2.57 12.77
N GLU A 121 -24.13 1.79 13.23
CA GLU A 121 -24.34 0.49 13.83
C GLU A 121 -23.23 0.20 14.86
N VAL A 122 -23.51 -0.68 15.81
CA VAL A 122 -22.50 -1.23 16.75
C VAL A 122 -22.47 -2.73 16.57
N VAL A 123 -21.28 -3.28 16.31
CA VAL A 123 -21.06 -4.69 16.00
C VAL A 123 -19.93 -5.26 16.86
N SER A 124 -19.75 -6.58 16.82
CA SER A 124 -18.59 -7.23 17.47
C SER A 124 -17.32 -7.03 16.62
N ALA A 125 -16.26 -6.50 17.23
CA ALA A 125 -14.96 -6.41 16.59
C ALA A 125 -14.40 -7.81 16.27
N ARG A 126 -14.64 -8.79 17.15
CA ARG A 126 -14.25 -10.19 16.95
C ARG A 126 -14.86 -10.81 15.72
N ASP A 127 -16.16 -10.56 15.49
CA ASP A 127 -16.88 -11.10 14.33
C ASP A 127 -16.32 -10.51 13.03
N ILE A 128 -16.02 -9.22 13.00
CA ILE A 128 -15.36 -8.58 11.84
C ILE A 128 -13.97 -9.22 11.62
N TRP A 129 -13.16 -9.36 12.68
CA TRP A 129 -11.83 -9.90 12.58
C TRP A 129 -11.83 -11.36 12.11
N GLN A 130 -12.70 -12.18 12.68
CA GLN A 130 -12.89 -13.57 12.24
C GLN A 130 -13.29 -13.60 10.76
N ARG A 131 -14.23 -12.75 10.34
CA ARG A 131 -14.66 -12.66 8.95
C ARG A 131 -13.51 -12.29 8.01
N ILE A 132 -12.67 -11.34 8.38
CA ILE A 132 -11.47 -10.96 7.62
C ILE A 132 -10.56 -12.19 7.43
N LEU A 133 -10.26 -12.92 8.51
CA LEU A 133 -9.38 -14.08 8.45
C LEU A 133 -9.97 -15.24 7.63
N GLU A 134 -11.26 -15.54 7.80
CA GLU A 134 -11.97 -16.56 7.01
C GLU A 134 -11.95 -16.26 5.52
N LEU A 135 -12.21 -15.00 5.14
CA LEU A 135 -12.20 -14.58 3.74
C LEU A 135 -10.80 -14.62 3.14
N ARG A 136 -9.78 -14.26 3.91
CA ARG A 136 -8.39 -14.43 3.48
C ARG A 136 -8.03 -15.88 3.21
N MET A 137 -8.50 -16.81 4.05
CA MET A 137 -8.29 -18.24 3.81
C MET A 137 -9.04 -18.74 2.56
N GLN A 138 -10.21 -18.19 2.26
CA GLN A 138 -11.04 -18.62 1.12
C GLN A 138 -10.60 -18.01 -0.20
N THR A 139 -10.16 -16.76 -0.20
CA THR A 139 -9.96 -15.96 -1.44
C THR A 139 -8.54 -15.40 -1.59
N GLY A 140 -7.72 -15.43 -0.54
CA GLY A 140 -6.43 -14.74 -0.48
C GLY A 140 -6.54 -13.25 -0.12
N GLU A 141 -7.74 -12.69 -0.04
CA GLU A 141 -8.03 -11.28 0.25
C GLU A 141 -9.10 -11.13 1.35
N PRO A 142 -9.22 -9.96 2.00
CA PRO A 142 -8.59 -8.66 1.72
C PRO A 142 -7.12 -8.60 2.14
N TYR A 143 -6.37 -7.59 1.62
CA TYR A 143 -5.13 -7.15 2.24
C TYR A 143 -5.41 -6.54 3.61
N ILE A 144 -4.46 -6.65 4.54
CA ILE A 144 -4.55 -6.03 5.87
C ILE A 144 -3.52 -4.91 5.95
N VAL A 145 -4.00 -3.69 6.22
CA VAL A 145 -3.18 -2.48 6.36
C VAL A 145 -3.32 -1.95 7.78
N PHE A 146 -2.24 -1.94 8.53
CA PHE A 146 -2.19 -1.30 9.86
C PHE A 146 -1.95 0.20 9.67
N ILE A 147 -3.03 0.94 9.40
CA ILE A 147 -2.97 2.32 8.94
C ILE A 147 -2.33 3.28 9.96
N ASP A 148 -2.56 3.06 11.25
CA ASP A 148 -1.95 3.89 12.29
C ASP A 148 -0.43 3.64 12.38
N ALA A 149 0.02 2.39 12.18
CA ALA A 149 1.44 2.07 12.13
C ALA A 149 2.12 2.72 10.93
N ALA A 150 1.46 2.70 9.76
CA ALA A 150 1.96 3.39 8.57
C ALA A 150 2.10 4.91 8.80
N ASN A 151 1.09 5.54 9.41
CA ASN A 151 1.13 6.97 9.72
C ASN A 151 2.17 7.33 10.79
N ARG A 152 2.43 6.46 11.77
CA ARG A 152 3.53 6.67 12.73
C ARG A 152 4.91 6.57 12.09
N ALA A 153 5.05 5.79 11.04
CA ALA A 153 6.31 5.65 10.30
C ALA A 153 6.54 6.78 9.28
N LEU A 154 5.51 7.60 9.00
CA LEU A 154 5.64 8.74 8.12
C LEU A 154 6.66 9.74 8.70
N PRO A 155 7.65 10.20 7.92
CA PRO A 155 8.61 11.20 8.39
C PRO A 155 7.93 12.44 8.96
N SER A 156 8.45 12.95 10.10
CA SER A 156 7.85 14.08 10.82
C SER A 156 7.68 15.31 9.93
N TRP A 157 8.63 15.57 9.05
CA TRP A 157 8.57 16.70 8.12
C TRP A 157 7.43 16.60 7.07
N LEU A 158 6.83 15.42 6.88
CA LEU A 158 5.60 15.23 6.09
C LEU A 158 4.35 15.32 6.98
N SER A 159 4.37 14.67 8.15
CA SER A 159 3.23 14.71 9.07
C SER A 159 2.97 16.12 9.63
N ASP A 160 4.02 16.91 9.86
CA ASP A 160 3.93 18.30 10.33
C ASP A 160 3.28 19.23 9.29
N LYS A 161 3.30 18.83 8.00
CA LYS A 161 2.54 19.49 6.93
C LYS A 161 1.07 19.05 6.86
N GLY A 162 0.60 18.24 7.81
CA GLY A 162 -0.75 17.67 7.83
C GLY A 162 -0.99 16.57 6.81
N LEU A 163 0.08 16.02 6.21
CA LEU A 163 -0.04 14.91 5.27
C LEU A 163 -0.28 13.59 6.00
N LYS A 164 -1.12 12.74 5.41
CA LYS A 164 -1.49 11.44 5.95
C LYS A 164 -1.49 10.36 4.87
N ILE A 165 -1.19 9.15 5.30
CA ILE A 165 -1.37 7.92 4.52
C ILE A 165 -2.81 7.47 4.72
N HIS A 166 -3.58 7.34 3.64
CA HIS A 166 -4.99 6.91 3.67
C HIS A 166 -5.17 5.46 3.20
N GLY A 167 -4.17 4.87 2.60
CA GLY A 167 -4.19 3.50 2.08
C GLY A 167 -2.82 3.14 1.52
N SER A 168 -2.79 2.16 0.64
CA SER A 168 -1.56 1.72 -0.01
C SER A 168 -1.69 1.71 -1.53
N ASN A 169 -0.60 1.37 -2.22
CA ASN A 169 -0.63 1.06 -3.64
C ASN A 169 -1.36 -0.26 -3.92
N LEU A 170 -1.42 -0.66 -5.19
CA LEU A 170 -2.06 -1.90 -5.63
C LEU A 170 -1.61 -3.15 -4.86
N CYS A 171 -0.32 -3.30 -4.60
CA CYS A 171 0.27 -4.51 -4.02
C CYS A 171 0.48 -4.43 -2.49
N THR A 172 0.14 -3.31 -1.87
CA THR A 172 0.19 -3.08 -0.41
C THR A 172 1.60 -3.04 0.20
N GLU A 173 2.62 -2.70 -0.60
CA GLU A 173 4.00 -2.56 -0.13
C GLU A 173 4.46 -1.11 0.04
N ILE A 174 3.70 -0.12 -0.48
CA ILE A 174 4.10 1.29 -0.48
C ILE A 174 3.07 2.13 0.26
N PHE A 175 3.56 2.90 1.23
CA PHE A 175 2.76 3.78 2.08
C PHE A 175 3.26 5.22 1.94
N LEU A 176 2.64 5.98 1.04
CA LEU A 176 2.94 7.38 0.79
C LEU A 176 1.72 8.25 1.07
N PRO A 177 1.91 9.51 1.51
CA PRO A 177 0.80 10.39 1.85
C PRO A 177 0.05 10.83 0.60
N THR A 178 -1.26 11.01 0.75
CA THR A 178 -2.14 11.53 -0.29
C THR A 178 -2.96 12.72 0.23
N SER A 179 -3.43 13.58 -0.67
CA SER A 179 -4.30 14.70 -0.34
C SER A 179 -5.08 15.14 -1.59
N GLU A 180 -5.91 16.18 -1.46
CA GLU A 180 -6.57 16.79 -2.64
C GLU A 180 -5.60 17.20 -3.75
N LYS A 181 -4.36 17.57 -3.38
CA LYS A 181 -3.32 18.02 -4.32
C LYS A 181 -2.29 16.93 -4.65
N ARG A 182 -2.34 15.78 -3.96
CA ARG A 182 -1.32 14.73 -4.06
C ARG A 182 -1.92 13.38 -4.41
N THR A 183 -1.44 12.81 -5.50
CA THR A 183 -1.59 11.39 -5.82
C THR A 183 -0.21 10.75 -5.71
N ALA A 184 -0.02 9.87 -4.75
CA ALA A 184 1.28 9.24 -4.49
C ALA A 184 1.80 8.49 -5.72
N VAL A 185 3.08 8.62 -5.99
CA VAL A 185 3.79 7.93 -7.09
C VAL A 185 5.09 7.37 -6.54
N CYS A 186 5.39 6.14 -6.88
CA CYS A 186 6.66 5.50 -6.58
C CYS A 186 7.18 4.73 -7.79
N CYS A 187 8.41 5.02 -8.19
CA CYS A 187 9.17 4.18 -9.11
C CYS A 187 9.92 3.15 -8.30
N LEU A 188 9.79 1.87 -8.66
CA LEU A 188 10.37 0.78 -7.88
C LEU A 188 11.15 -0.22 -8.75
N SER A 189 12.11 -0.88 -8.11
CA SER A 189 12.83 -2.04 -8.65
C SER A 189 13.07 -3.04 -7.53
N SER A 190 13.50 -4.25 -7.88
CA SER A 190 13.81 -5.30 -6.91
C SER A 190 15.19 -5.90 -7.16
N LEU A 191 15.98 -6.00 -6.09
CA LEU A 191 17.30 -6.63 -6.11
C LEU A 191 17.13 -8.15 -6.11
N ASN A 192 17.81 -8.85 -7.01
CA ASN A 192 17.79 -10.30 -7.03
C ASN A 192 18.80 -10.87 -6.02
N LEU A 193 18.30 -11.30 -4.87
CA LEU A 193 19.10 -11.85 -3.77
C LEU A 193 19.70 -13.23 -4.08
N GLU A 194 19.22 -13.95 -5.11
CA GLU A 194 19.86 -15.19 -5.58
C GLU A 194 21.32 -14.93 -5.94
N TYR A 195 21.60 -13.74 -6.46
CA TYR A 195 22.94 -13.30 -6.86
C TYR A 195 23.61 -12.36 -5.84
N PHE A 196 23.17 -12.37 -4.58
CA PHE A 196 23.70 -11.49 -3.54
C PHE A 196 25.23 -11.58 -3.42
N ASP A 197 25.81 -12.78 -3.41
CA ASP A 197 27.24 -13.00 -3.29
C ASP A 197 28.05 -12.42 -4.48
N HIS A 198 27.40 -12.11 -5.61
CA HIS A 198 28.04 -11.53 -6.79
C HIS A 198 28.10 -10.00 -6.75
N TRP A 199 27.10 -9.36 -6.13
CA TRP A 199 26.99 -7.90 -6.18
C TRP A 199 27.23 -7.21 -4.82
N ASN A 200 27.17 -7.92 -3.69
CA ASN A 200 27.29 -7.34 -2.35
C ASN A 200 28.66 -6.69 -2.05
N THR A 201 29.67 -6.97 -2.85
CA THR A 201 30.99 -6.34 -2.73
C THR A 201 31.18 -5.16 -3.67
N ASN A 202 30.20 -4.90 -4.53
CA ASN A 202 30.21 -3.74 -5.42
C ASN A 202 29.48 -2.57 -4.74
N GLU A 203 30.26 -1.70 -4.10
CA GLU A 203 29.75 -0.54 -3.37
C GLU A 203 28.94 0.43 -4.26
N GLN A 204 29.10 0.39 -5.58
CA GLN A 204 28.38 1.27 -6.50
C GLN A 204 27.03 0.70 -6.94
N PHE A 205 26.78 -0.60 -6.75
CA PHE A 205 25.63 -1.29 -7.33
C PHE A 205 24.27 -0.71 -6.83
N ILE A 206 24.09 -0.60 -5.53
CA ILE A 206 22.81 -0.08 -4.96
C ILE A 206 22.66 1.42 -5.22
N PRO A 207 23.68 2.28 -5.03
CA PRO A 207 23.62 3.67 -5.44
C PRO A 207 23.26 3.89 -6.92
N ASP A 208 23.80 3.08 -7.84
CA ASP A 208 23.45 3.17 -9.26
C ASP A 208 21.99 2.80 -9.51
N VAL A 209 21.45 1.78 -8.82
CA VAL A 209 20.03 1.43 -8.89
C VAL A 209 19.16 2.57 -8.37
N MET A 210 19.55 3.23 -7.28
CA MET A 210 18.83 4.39 -6.74
C MET A 210 18.86 5.56 -7.71
N GLU A 211 20.02 5.90 -8.27
CA GLU A 211 20.14 6.96 -9.28
C GLU A 211 19.34 6.64 -10.54
N PHE A 212 19.32 5.39 -10.98
CA PHE A 212 18.47 4.94 -12.08
C PHE A 212 16.98 5.17 -11.80
N LEU A 213 16.51 4.77 -10.61
CA LEU A 213 15.10 4.97 -10.22
C LEU A 213 14.74 6.45 -10.09
N ASP A 214 15.64 7.28 -9.56
CA ASP A 214 15.43 8.71 -9.49
C ASP A 214 15.42 9.36 -10.89
N ASN A 215 16.20 8.86 -11.85
CA ASN A 215 16.13 9.27 -13.25
C ASN A 215 14.80 8.88 -13.91
N VAL A 216 14.29 7.67 -13.62
CA VAL A 216 12.95 7.24 -14.10
C VAL A 216 11.86 8.16 -13.53
N LEU A 217 11.96 8.50 -12.24
CA LEU A 217 11.03 9.43 -11.60
C LEU A 217 11.12 10.83 -12.23
N GLN A 218 12.33 11.33 -12.50
CA GLN A 218 12.55 12.60 -13.18
C GLN A 218 11.94 12.59 -14.58
N TYR A 219 12.14 11.52 -15.33
CA TYR A 219 11.54 11.37 -16.65
C TYR A 219 10.00 11.44 -16.59
N PHE A 220 9.38 10.80 -15.57
CA PHE A 220 7.95 10.93 -15.34
C PHE A 220 7.54 12.38 -15.03
N ILE A 221 8.28 13.08 -14.16
CA ILE A 221 8.00 14.48 -13.79
C ILE A 221 8.01 15.38 -15.02
N ASP A 222 8.98 15.19 -15.92
CA ASP A 222 9.18 16.03 -17.10
C ASP A 222 8.17 15.74 -18.22
N ASN A 223 7.72 14.49 -18.34
CA ASN A 223 6.93 14.04 -19.50
C ASN A 223 5.48 13.68 -19.15
N ALA A 224 5.09 13.64 -17.87
CA ALA A 224 3.73 13.30 -17.48
C ALA A 224 2.71 14.33 -18.03
N PRO A 225 1.59 13.86 -18.62
CA PRO A 225 0.57 14.75 -19.15
C PRO A 225 -0.13 15.53 -18.02
N ASN A 226 -0.67 16.71 -18.35
CA ASN A 226 -1.37 17.60 -17.40
C ASN A 226 -2.56 16.90 -16.71
N SER A 227 -3.16 15.89 -17.33
CA SER A 227 -4.25 15.09 -16.75
C SER A 227 -3.86 14.32 -15.48
N VAL A 228 -2.57 14.15 -15.18
CA VAL A 228 -2.03 13.54 -13.97
C VAL A 228 -1.17 14.51 -13.16
N GLU A 229 -1.51 15.81 -13.18
CA GLU A 229 -0.77 16.86 -12.49
C GLU A 229 -0.55 16.58 -11.00
N ARG A 230 -1.56 16.03 -10.29
CA ARG A 230 -1.42 15.67 -8.87
C ARG A 230 -0.35 14.60 -8.63
N ALA A 231 -0.22 13.64 -9.54
CA ALA A 231 0.82 12.61 -9.47
C ALA A 231 2.20 13.21 -9.77
N ARG A 232 2.28 14.06 -10.79
CA ARG A 232 3.51 14.80 -11.11
C ARG A 232 3.95 15.69 -9.95
N TYR A 233 3.00 16.39 -9.31
CA TYR A 233 3.28 17.23 -8.14
C TYR A 233 3.81 16.40 -6.96
N SER A 234 3.18 15.27 -6.62
CA SER A 234 3.69 14.37 -5.56
C SER A 234 5.11 13.90 -5.89
N ALA A 235 5.32 13.37 -7.10
CA ALA A 235 6.62 12.88 -7.54
C ALA A 235 7.72 13.95 -7.40
N LEU A 236 7.44 15.19 -7.83
CA LEU A 236 8.36 16.31 -7.72
C LEU A 236 8.67 16.65 -6.25
N ARG A 237 7.63 16.69 -5.40
CA ARG A 237 7.76 17.14 -4.01
C ARG A 237 8.48 16.13 -3.10
N GLU A 238 8.17 14.88 -3.25
CA GLU A 238 8.63 13.81 -2.34
C GLU A 238 9.83 13.04 -2.87
N ARG A 239 9.94 12.90 -4.20
CA ARG A 239 10.96 12.08 -4.90
C ARG A 239 11.08 10.66 -4.34
N SER A 240 9.96 10.04 -4.01
CA SER A 240 9.94 8.70 -3.43
C SER A 240 10.29 7.63 -4.47
N ILE A 241 11.26 6.79 -4.13
CA ILE A 241 11.65 5.59 -4.88
C ILE A 241 11.56 4.37 -3.98
N GLY A 242 11.39 3.17 -4.57
CA GLY A 242 11.28 1.92 -3.83
C GLY A 242 12.30 0.89 -4.30
N ILE A 243 13.02 0.28 -3.35
CA ILE A 243 13.90 -0.85 -3.61
C ILE A 243 13.38 -2.06 -2.84
N GLY A 244 12.87 -3.04 -3.58
CA GLY A 244 12.42 -4.33 -3.07
C GLY A 244 13.49 -5.41 -3.23
N ALA A 245 13.12 -6.63 -2.88
CA ALA A 245 13.98 -7.80 -3.01
C ALA A 245 13.19 -9.00 -3.55
N LEU A 246 13.85 -9.83 -4.34
CA LEU A 246 13.34 -11.12 -4.81
C LEU A 246 14.45 -12.19 -4.71
N GLY A 247 14.11 -13.46 -4.86
CA GLY A 247 15.09 -14.54 -4.96
C GLY A 247 15.67 -15.00 -3.62
N PHE A 248 15.21 -14.52 -2.45
CA PHE A 248 15.74 -14.95 -1.15
C PHE A 248 15.61 -16.46 -0.94
N HIS A 249 14.44 -17.04 -1.25
CA HIS A 249 14.25 -18.49 -1.13
C HIS A 249 15.14 -19.27 -2.11
N ALA A 250 15.30 -18.79 -3.35
CA ALA A 250 16.22 -19.40 -4.31
C ALA A 250 17.68 -19.40 -3.79
N TYR A 251 18.12 -18.29 -3.18
CA TYR A 251 19.43 -18.23 -2.53
C TYR A 251 19.57 -19.28 -1.43
N LEU A 252 18.57 -19.38 -0.52
CA LEU A 252 18.58 -20.38 0.56
C LEU A 252 18.63 -21.81 0.00
N GLN A 253 17.82 -22.09 -1.03
CA GLN A 253 17.82 -23.41 -1.68
C GLN A 253 19.18 -23.74 -2.31
N SER A 254 19.83 -22.80 -2.98
CA SER A 254 21.18 -23.01 -3.56
C SER A 254 22.23 -23.37 -2.50
N LYS A 255 22.05 -22.87 -1.28
CA LYS A 255 22.90 -23.17 -0.11
C LYS A 255 22.40 -24.36 0.73
N ARG A 256 21.26 -24.98 0.35
CA ARG A 256 20.60 -26.06 1.09
C ARG A 256 20.21 -25.68 2.54
N ILE A 257 19.71 -24.45 2.71
CA ILE A 257 19.33 -23.88 4.01
C ILE A 257 17.81 -23.85 4.10
N PRO A 258 17.21 -24.54 5.09
CA PRO A 258 15.77 -24.43 5.34
C PRO A 258 15.37 -23.02 5.75
N ILE A 259 14.23 -22.52 5.20
CA ILE A 259 13.78 -21.14 5.40
C ILE A 259 13.44 -20.83 6.87
N GLU A 260 12.99 -21.84 7.62
CA GLU A 260 12.64 -21.73 9.05
C GLU A 260 13.87 -21.80 9.98
N SER A 261 15.06 -22.03 9.44
CA SER A 261 16.27 -22.21 10.24
C SER A 261 16.79 -20.90 10.83
N VAL A 262 17.55 -21.01 11.93
CA VAL A 262 18.28 -19.86 12.53
C VAL A 262 19.29 -19.27 11.54
N LEU A 263 19.89 -20.13 10.71
CA LEU A 263 20.82 -19.68 9.69
C LEU A 263 20.15 -18.82 8.61
N ALA A 264 18.93 -19.17 8.19
CA ALA A 264 18.14 -18.34 7.26
C ALA A 264 17.83 -16.96 7.88
N LYS A 265 17.50 -16.89 9.18
CA LYS A 265 17.30 -15.61 9.89
C LYS A 265 18.57 -14.76 9.91
N SER A 266 19.73 -15.38 10.16
CA SER A 266 21.03 -14.69 10.17
C SER A 266 21.37 -14.13 8.78
N ILE A 267 21.14 -14.92 7.74
CA ILE A 267 21.36 -14.50 6.35
C ILE A 267 20.43 -13.33 5.99
N ASN A 268 19.13 -13.44 6.33
CA ASN A 268 18.17 -12.36 6.13
C ASN A 268 18.64 -11.07 6.78
N TYR A 269 19.04 -11.12 8.06
CA TYR A 269 19.54 -9.95 8.77
C TYR A 269 20.75 -9.32 8.07
N ARG A 270 21.74 -10.14 7.70
CA ARG A 270 22.96 -9.68 7.02
C ARG A 270 22.64 -9.02 5.67
N MET A 271 21.80 -9.64 4.84
CA MET A 271 21.44 -9.11 3.52
C MET A 271 20.72 -7.78 3.63
N PHE A 272 19.70 -7.71 4.48
CA PHE A 272 18.90 -6.50 4.59
C PHE A 272 19.59 -5.37 5.38
N SER A 273 20.52 -5.69 6.31
CA SER A 273 21.39 -4.67 6.91
C SER A 273 22.29 -4.05 5.85
N HIS A 274 22.94 -4.86 5.01
CA HIS A 274 23.76 -4.37 3.92
C HIS A 274 22.95 -3.50 2.93
N ILE A 275 21.79 -3.95 2.51
CA ILE A 275 20.93 -3.16 1.61
C ILE A 275 20.54 -1.83 2.25
N LYS A 276 20.17 -1.82 3.53
CA LYS A 276 19.83 -0.61 4.26
C LYS A 276 20.98 0.39 4.31
N GLU A 277 22.18 -0.07 4.64
CA GLU A 277 23.39 0.74 4.71
C GLU A 277 23.75 1.34 3.35
N GLU A 278 23.71 0.53 2.30
CA GLU A 278 23.99 0.99 0.94
C GLU A 278 22.91 1.93 0.39
N CYS A 279 21.64 1.73 0.75
CA CYS A 279 20.58 2.69 0.41
C CYS A 279 20.79 4.03 1.12
N ALA A 280 21.19 4.05 2.40
CA ALA A 280 21.49 5.29 3.10
C ALA A 280 22.67 6.03 2.43
N ARG A 281 23.71 5.33 2.07
CA ARG A 281 24.84 5.89 1.33
C ARG A 281 24.44 6.41 -0.07
N GLY A 282 23.59 5.67 -0.77
CA GLY A 282 23.03 6.11 -2.06
C GLY A 282 22.20 7.37 -1.97
N ASP A 283 21.42 7.52 -0.89
CA ASP A 283 20.64 8.73 -0.60
C ASP A 283 21.55 9.95 -0.37
N GLU A 284 22.61 9.78 0.43
CA GLU A 284 23.64 10.82 0.65
C GLU A 284 24.26 11.27 -0.68
N ILE A 285 24.70 10.33 -1.53
CA ILE A 285 25.28 10.60 -2.84
C ILE A 285 24.31 11.37 -3.75
N LEU A 286 23.03 10.97 -3.78
CA LEU A 286 22.01 11.64 -4.56
C LEU A 286 21.72 13.05 -4.02
N CYS A 287 21.69 13.21 -2.72
CA CYS A 287 21.48 14.48 -2.06
C CYS A 287 22.63 15.45 -2.35
N GLU A 288 23.88 14.99 -2.35
CA GLU A 288 25.06 15.79 -2.75
C GLU A 288 24.98 16.21 -4.23
N LYS A 289 24.56 15.30 -5.12
CA LYS A 289 24.47 15.57 -6.58
C LYS A 289 23.32 16.51 -6.96
N ARG A 290 22.16 16.39 -6.29
CA ARG A 290 20.88 17.00 -6.76
C ARG A 290 20.21 17.89 -5.72
N GLY A 291 20.69 17.86 -4.47
CA GLY A 291 20.05 18.49 -3.32
C GLY A 291 18.89 17.65 -2.76
N PRO A 292 18.40 17.97 -1.55
CA PRO A 292 17.25 17.32 -0.96
C PRO A 292 15.97 17.52 -1.76
N CYS A 293 15.01 16.60 -1.64
CA CYS A 293 13.71 16.80 -2.27
C CYS A 293 13.01 18.06 -1.75
N PRO A 294 12.14 18.70 -2.55
CA PRO A 294 11.52 19.97 -2.15
C PRO A 294 10.80 19.93 -0.80
N ASP A 295 10.17 18.81 -0.45
CA ASP A 295 9.49 18.71 0.85
C ASP A 295 10.47 18.63 2.03
N ALA A 296 11.59 17.94 1.88
CA ALA A 296 12.66 17.90 2.88
C ALA A 296 13.34 19.26 3.00
N LYS A 297 13.64 19.90 1.88
CA LYS A 297 14.23 21.25 1.83
C LYS A 297 13.36 22.28 2.56
N ASP A 298 12.06 22.28 2.32
CA ASP A 298 11.10 23.19 2.99
C ASP A 298 11.05 22.95 4.51
N ALA A 299 11.38 21.75 4.97
CA ALA A 299 11.46 21.40 6.38
C ALA A 299 12.85 21.63 7.00
N GLY A 300 13.81 22.14 6.22
CA GLY A 300 15.18 22.37 6.67
C GLY A 300 16.00 21.08 6.85
N ILE A 301 15.59 19.99 6.23
CA ILE A 301 16.34 18.74 6.19
C ILE A 301 17.41 18.86 5.09
N PRO A 302 18.68 18.58 5.44
CA PRO A 302 19.79 18.72 4.49
C PRO A 302 19.75 17.74 3.33
#